data_2bf787449eb74f7f53b68cf9553ac01e
#
_entry.id   2bf787449eb74f7f53b68cf9553ac01e
#
_cell.length_a   1.000
_cell.length_b   1.000
_cell.length_c   1.000
_cell.angle_alpha   90.00
_cell.angle_beta   90.00
_cell.angle_gamma   90.00
#
_symmetry.space_group_name_H-M   'P 1'
#
loop_
_entity.id
_entity.type
_entity.pdbx_description
1 polymer ?
#
loop_
_entity_poly.entity_id
_entity_poly.type
_entity_poly.pdbx_seq_one_letter_code
_entity_poly.pdbx_strand_id
1 'polypeptide(L)'
;MFGSPFRPAWVNPDGMQVKAVILAGGRGSRLAEETEVRPKPMVTIGGMPILWHIMKIFSAHGVNEFVICLGYKGYIIKEYFANYFLHNSNVTFDLKANKMQVHENEAEPWKVTLIDTGEDSQTGGRLLRVEKYLDGDEAFCFTYGDGVGDVDISALVTFHKAHGKLATVTAVRPPGRFGTMSLDGDTVSEFREKQVGPGSYINGGFFILSNKIFDYIENDATIWEDKPLRTLSSEGNLVAFRHEGYWQPMDTLRERQLLEEYWQSGEAPWKVW
;
A
#
# COMPACT_ATOMS: atom_id res chain seq x y z
N MET A 1 -26.77 14.69 21.67
CA MET A 1 -25.55 15.48 21.74
C MET A 1 -24.44 14.63 22.32
N PHE A 2 -23.67 13.94 21.47
CA PHE A 2 -22.34 13.42 21.81
C PHE A 2 -21.50 13.62 20.55
N GLY A 3 -20.79 14.74 20.51
CA GLY A 3 -19.80 15.01 19.49
C GLY A 3 -18.62 14.08 19.69
N SER A 4 -18.34 13.22 18.71
CA SER A 4 -17.08 12.55 18.58
C SER A 4 -15.97 13.61 18.50
N PRO A 5 -14.90 13.53 19.30
CA PRO A 5 -13.82 14.48 19.17
C PRO A 5 -13.12 14.22 17.82
N PHE A 6 -13.32 15.11 16.89
CA PHE A 6 -12.48 15.23 15.70
C PHE A 6 -11.04 15.39 16.22
N ARG A 7 -10.24 14.32 16.15
CA ARG A 7 -8.80 14.47 16.33
C ARG A 7 -8.32 15.27 15.10
N PRO A 8 -7.66 16.43 15.31
CA PRO A 8 -7.13 17.19 14.19
C PRO A 8 -6.16 16.28 13.41
N ALA A 9 -6.19 16.42 12.08
CA ALA A 9 -5.22 15.82 11.18
C ALA A 9 -3.83 15.87 11.83
N TRP A 10 -3.15 14.73 11.92
CA TRP A 10 -1.78 14.66 12.41
C TRP A 10 -0.91 15.53 11.52
N VAL A 11 -0.74 16.76 11.94
CA VAL A 11 0.44 17.54 11.58
C VAL A 11 1.55 16.86 12.37
N ASN A 12 2.53 16.24 11.68
CA ASN A 12 3.78 15.83 12.33
C ASN A 12 4.21 16.95 13.28
N PRO A 13 4.86 16.68 14.41
CA PRO A 13 5.34 17.73 15.32
C PRO A 13 6.09 18.87 14.60
N ASP A 14 6.61 18.59 13.39
CA ASP A 14 7.37 19.53 12.54
C ASP A 14 6.53 20.12 11.38
N GLY A 15 5.21 19.89 11.32
CA GLY A 15 4.33 20.46 10.27
C GLY A 15 4.44 19.81 8.88
N MET A 16 5.18 18.71 8.74
CA MET A 16 5.43 18.07 7.44
C MET A 16 4.25 17.21 7.00
N GLN A 17 3.67 17.52 5.86
CA GLN A 17 2.67 16.72 5.18
C GLN A 17 3.39 15.65 4.36
N VAL A 18 3.28 14.37 4.77
CA VAL A 18 3.90 13.24 4.05
C VAL A 18 2.89 12.65 3.07
N LYS A 19 3.25 12.55 1.80
CA LYS A 19 2.44 11.87 0.77
C LYS A 19 2.74 10.39 0.71
N ALA A 20 1.77 9.59 0.26
CA ALA A 20 1.97 8.18 -0.02
C ALA A 20 1.88 7.91 -1.52
N VAL A 21 2.93 7.30 -2.08
CA VAL A 21 2.96 6.79 -3.45
C VAL A 21 2.55 5.32 -3.43
N ILE A 22 1.57 4.94 -4.28
CA ILE A 22 1.08 3.56 -4.36
C ILE A 22 1.24 3.06 -5.80
N LEU A 23 1.95 1.95 -5.99
CA LEU A 23 2.05 1.30 -7.31
C LEU A 23 0.78 0.49 -7.60
N ALA A 24 0.03 0.91 -8.59
CA ALA A 24 -1.24 0.31 -9.00
C ALA A 24 -1.29 -0.05 -10.50
N GLY A 25 -0.13 -0.12 -11.18
CA GLY A 25 -0.05 -0.27 -12.62
C GLY A 25 0.30 -1.67 -13.13
N GLY A 26 0.54 -2.65 -12.26
CA GLY A 26 0.91 -4.02 -12.63
C GLY A 26 -0.25 -4.84 -13.20
N ARG A 27 0.07 -5.84 -14.06
CA ARG A 27 -0.94 -6.71 -14.70
C ARG A 27 -1.57 -7.74 -13.75
N GLY A 28 -0.93 -8.08 -12.63
CA GLY A 28 -1.46 -9.01 -11.64
C GLY A 28 -1.69 -10.43 -12.15
N SER A 29 -0.83 -10.94 -13.03
CA SER A 29 -0.99 -12.20 -13.78
C SER A 29 -1.19 -13.45 -12.91
N ARG A 30 -0.74 -13.44 -11.65
CA ARG A 30 -0.93 -14.55 -10.69
C ARG A 30 -2.36 -14.66 -10.14
N LEU A 31 -3.20 -13.66 -10.38
CA LEU A 31 -4.61 -13.57 -10.00
C LEU A 31 -5.47 -13.34 -11.26
N ALA A 32 -5.18 -14.10 -12.34
CA ALA A 32 -5.71 -13.88 -13.67
C ALA A 32 -7.26 -13.82 -13.71
N GLU A 33 -7.94 -14.69 -12.96
CA GLU A 33 -9.41 -14.78 -12.91
C GLU A 33 -10.09 -13.47 -12.50
N GLU A 34 -9.42 -12.70 -11.63
CA GLU A 34 -9.91 -11.38 -11.20
C GLU A 34 -9.36 -10.25 -12.08
N THR A 35 -8.10 -10.39 -12.53
CA THR A 35 -7.42 -9.29 -13.22
C THR A 35 -7.71 -9.22 -14.71
N GLU A 36 -8.41 -10.20 -15.28
CA GLU A 36 -9.03 -10.09 -16.61
C GLU A 36 -10.09 -8.97 -16.68
N VAL A 37 -10.78 -8.69 -15.58
CA VAL A 37 -11.87 -7.70 -15.55
C VAL A 37 -11.41 -6.37 -14.97
N ARG A 38 -10.58 -6.37 -13.93
CA ARG A 38 -10.14 -5.18 -13.19
C ARG A 38 -8.65 -5.25 -12.83
N PRO A 39 -7.94 -4.12 -12.63
CA PRO A 39 -6.55 -4.19 -12.16
C PRO A 39 -6.51 -4.71 -10.72
N LYS A 40 -5.44 -5.40 -10.35
CA LYS A 40 -5.28 -6.05 -9.05
C LYS A 40 -5.62 -5.15 -7.84
N PRO A 41 -5.23 -3.87 -7.80
CA PRO A 41 -5.60 -2.96 -6.70
C PRO A 41 -7.12 -2.72 -6.56
N MET A 42 -7.92 -3.05 -7.58
CA MET A 42 -9.38 -2.94 -7.57
C MET A 42 -10.10 -4.26 -7.24
N VAL A 43 -9.37 -5.33 -6.95
CA VAL A 43 -9.96 -6.57 -6.41
C VAL A 43 -10.47 -6.31 -4.99
N THR A 44 -11.70 -6.75 -4.71
CA THR A 44 -12.41 -6.36 -3.49
C THR A 44 -12.23 -7.35 -2.35
N ILE A 45 -12.18 -6.80 -1.14
CA ILE A 45 -12.24 -7.48 0.15
C ILE A 45 -13.34 -6.77 0.95
N GLY A 46 -14.35 -7.49 1.42
CA GLY A 46 -15.47 -6.87 2.12
C GLY A 46 -16.23 -5.82 1.30
N GLY A 47 -16.26 -5.99 -0.03
CA GLY A 47 -16.91 -5.04 -0.95
C GLY A 47 -16.06 -3.82 -1.33
N MET A 48 -14.92 -3.56 -0.66
CA MET A 48 -14.03 -2.42 -0.94
C MET A 48 -12.75 -2.89 -1.64
N PRO A 49 -12.20 -2.13 -2.63
CA PRO A 49 -10.94 -2.47 -3.28
C PRO A 49 -9.79 -2.62 -2.28
N ILE A 50 -8.83 -3.53 -2.52
CA ILE A 50 -7.64 -3.61 -1.65
C ILE A 50 -6.88 -2.28 -1.60
N LEU A 51 -6.89 -1.50 -2.68
CA LEU A 51 -6.34 -0.15 -2.72
C LEU A 51 -6.97 0.75 -1.64
N TRP A 52 -8.29 0.67 -1.45
CA TRP A 52 -8.98 1.41 -0.39
C TRP A 52 -8.49 1.00 1.00
N HIS A 53 -8.33 -0.32 1.26
CA HIS A 53 -7.79 -0.81 2.53
C HIS A 53 -6.38 -0.28 2.81
N ILE A 54 -5.51 -0.29 1.79
CA ILE A 54 -4.16 0.27 1.90
C ILE A 54 -4.22 1.75 2.24
N MET A 55 -5.06 2.53 1.56
CA MET A 55 -5.22 3.96 1.84
C MET A 55 -5.77 4.21 3.24
N LYS A 56 -6.68 3.36 3.75
CA LYS A 56 -7.19 3.43 5.14
C LYS A 56 -6.09 3.20 6.16
N ILE A 57 -5.17 2.25 5.92
CA ILE A 57 -4.00 2.03 6.79
C ILE A 57 -3.18 3.31 6.91
N PHE A 58 -2.82 3.94 5.80
CA PHE A 58 -2.10 5.22 5.81
C PHE A 58 -2.89 6.34 6.48
N SER A 59 -4.19 6.44 6.17
CA SER A 59 -5.08 7.47 6.71
C SER A 59 -5.25 7.37 8.23
N ALA A 60 -5.28 6.15 8.81
CA ALA A 60 -5.28 5.94 10.25
C ALA A 60 -4.07 6.55 10.96
N HIS A 61 -2.96 6.73 10.23
CA HIS A 61 -1.74 7.37 10.69
C HIS A 61 -1.59 8.82 10.16
N GLY A 62 -2.69 9.43 9.67
CA GLY A 62 -2.73 10.84 9.25
C GLY A 62 -2.19 11.14 7.85
N VAL A 63 -1.80 10.14 7.07
CA VAL A 63 -1.39 10.30 5.67
C VAL A 63 -2.63 10.26 4.78
N ASN A 64 -3.05 11.42 4.26
CA ASN A 64 -4.27 11.59 3.47
C ASN A 64 -4.02 12.14 2.05
N GLU A 65 -2.77 12.35 1.65
CA GLU A 65 -2.40 12.69 0.28
C GLU A 65 -1.75 11.50 -0.41
N PHE A 66 -2.35 11.09 -1.53
CA PHE A 66 -1.94 9.90 -2.27
C PHE A 66 -1.58 10.24 -3.71
N VAL A 67 -0.48 9.67 -4.19
CA VAL A 67 -0.08 9.66 -5.60
C VAL A 67 -0.12 8.21 -6.08
N ILE A 68 -1.06 7.88 -6.95
CA ILE A 68 -1.29 6.51 -7.40
C ILE A 68 -0.74 6.34 -8.82
N CYS A 69 0.25 5.45 -8.96
CA CYS A 69 0.89 5.12 -10.24
C CYS A 69 0.02 4.13 -11.02
N LEU A 70 -0.65 4.59 -12.05
CA LEU A 70 -1.53 3.79 -12.90
C LEU A 70 -0.74 3.16 -14.06
N GLY A 71 -1.29 2.08 -14.61
CA GLY A 71 -0.83 1.37 -15.80
C GLY A 71 -1.96 0.50 -16.34
N TYR A 72 -1.78 -0.82 -16.28
CA TYR A 72 -2.80 -1.76 -16.76
C TYR A 72 -4.19 -1.46 -16.20
N LYS A 73 -5.16 -1.23 -17.10
CA LYS A 73 -6.56 -0.87 -16.77
C LYS A 73 -6.71 0.30 -15.78
N GLY A 74 -5.76 1.24 -15.79
CA GLY A 74 -5.76 2.39 -14.88
C GLY A 74 -7.02 3.25 -14.96
N TYR A 75 -7.75 3.22 -16.07
CA TYR A 75 -9.02 3.93 -16.22
C TYR A 75 -10.08 3.49 -15.20
N ILE A 76 -10.11 2.19 -14.79
CA ILE A 76 -11.03 1.68 -13.77
C ILE A 76 -10.78 2.34 -12.42
N ILE A 77 -9.50 2.58 -12.08
CA ILE A 77 -9.14 3.32 -10.86
C ILE A 77 -9.58 4.78 -10.98
N LYS A 78 -9.43 5.41 -12.16
CA LYS A 78 -9.91 6.77 -12.40
C LYS A 78 -11.42 6.87 -12.27
N GLU A 79 -12.18 5.93 -12.84
CA GLU A 79 -13.65 5.89 -12.71
C GLU A 79 -14.09 5.70 -11.26
N TYR A 80 -13.40 4.84 -10.50
CA TYR A 80 -13.68 4.63 -9.09
C TYR A 80 -13.58 5.95 -8.30
N PHE A 81 -12.46 6.67 -8.43
CA PHE A 81 -12.27 7.94 -7.70
C PHE A 81 -13.11 9.08 -8.27
N ALA A 82 -13.39 9.13 -9.57
CA ALA A 82 -14.28 10.12 -10.16
C ALA A 82 -15.72 10.03 -9.61
N ASN A 83 -16.16 8.81 -9.27
CA ASN A 83 -17.49 8.55 -8.72
C ASN A 83 -17.50 8.38 -7.19
N TYR A 84 -16.33 8.42 -6.55
CA TYR A 84 -16.16 8.11 -5.13
C TYR A 84 -17.06 8.96 -4.23
N PHE A 85 -17.05 10.28 -4.45
CA PHE A 85 -17.89 11.22 -3.71
C PHE A 85 -19.38 10.88 -3.86
N LEU A 86 -19.83 10.62 -5.08
CA LEU A 86 -21.24 10.30 -5.35
C LEU A 86 -21.65 8.99 -4.67
N HIS A 87 -20.81 7.96 -4.71
CA HIS A 87 -21.12 6.66 -4.12
C HIS A 87 -21.13 6.68 -2.57
N ASN A 88 -20.44 7.64 -1.98
CA ASN A 88 -20.40 7.84 -0.52
C ASN A 88 -21.29 9.02 -0.06
N SER A 89 -22.29 9.42 -0.89
CA SER A 89 -23.20 10.52 -0.57
C SER A 89 -24.66 10.10 -0.73
N ASN A 90 -25.49 10.59 0.16
CA ASN A 90 -26.94 10.58 -0.02
C ASN A 90 -27.34 11.76 -0.88
N VAL A 91 -27.95 11.52 -2.07
CA VAL A 91 -28.22 12.55 -3.07
C VAL A 91 -29.65 12.50 -3.60
N THR A 92 -30.17 13.67 -3.99
CA THR A 92 -31.37 13.80 -4.80
C THR A 92 -31.02 14.37 -6.16
N PHE A 93 -31.46 13.69 -7.24
CA PHE A 93 -31.37 14.22 -8.59
C PHE A 93 -32.73 14.76 -9.03
N ASP A 94 -32.79 16.06 -9.31
CA ASP A 94 -33.90 16.67 -10.05
C ASP A 94 -33.57 16.58 -11.56
N LEU A 95 -34.08 15.55 -12.21
CA LEU A 95 -33.78 15.28 -13.62
C LEU A 95 -34.34 16.36 -14.56
N LYS A 96 -35.48 17.00 -14.19
CA LYS A 96 -36.07 18.07 -14.98
C LYS A 96 -35.26 19.36 -14.90
N ALA A 97 -34.78 19.69 -13.72
CA ALA A 97 -33.97 20.91 -13.49
C ALA A 97 -32.47 20.67 -13.76
N ASN A 98 -32.04 19.39 -14.00
CA ASN A 98 -30.65 18.97 -14.11
C ASN A 98 -29.80 19.45 -12.93
N LYS A 99 -30.30 19.20 -11.70
CA LYS A 99 -29.64 19.60 -10.47
C LYS A 99 -29.44 18.38 -9.57
N MET A 100 -28.31 18.39 -8.84
CA MET A 100 -28.00 17.44 -7.79
C MET A 100 -27.94 18.16 -6.44
N GLN A 101 -28.58 17.58 -5.43
CA GLN A 101 -28.49 18.03 -4.04
C GLN A 101 -27.85 16.91 -3.21
N VAL A 102 -26.77 17.22 -2.52
CA VAL A 102 -26.10 16.32 -1.57
C VAL A 102 -26.67 16.58 -0.19
N HIS A 103 -27.11 15.51 0.54
CA HIS A 103 -27.64 15.58 1.89
C HIS A 103 -26.58 15.24 2.92
N GLU A 104 -25.90 14.12 2.72
CA GLU A 104 -24.85 13.60 3.60
C GLU A 104 -23.70 13.06 2.75
N ASN A 105 -22.49 13.15 3.28
CA ASN A 105 -21.29 12.63 2.62
C ASN A 105 -20.40 11.98 3.66
N GLU A 106 -20.05 10.70 3.42
CA GLU A 106 -19.17 9.89 4.25
C GLU A 106 -17.83 9.58 3.55
N ALA A 107 -17.49 10.32 2.48
CA ALA A 107 -16.21 10.13 1.80
C ALA A 107 -15.04 10.50 2.72
N GLU A 108 -13.98 9.71 2.64
CA GLU A 108 -12.74 9.97 3.37
C GLU A 108 -12.08 11.30 2.93
N PRO A 109 -11.33 11.94 3.83
CA PRO A 109 -10.70 13.23 3.58
C PRO A 109 -9.43 13.12 2.71
N TRP A 110 -9.48 12.32 1.67
CA TRP A 110 -8.32 12.02 0.82
C TRP A 110 -8.15 13.00 -0.31
N LYS A 111 -6.92 13.38 -0.57
CA LYS A 111 -6.49 14.04 -1.80
C LYS A 111 -5.74 13.04 -2.65
N VAL A 112 -6.29 12.68 -3.80
CA VAL A 112 -5.80 11.61 -4.65
C VAL A 112 -5.36 12.16 -6.00
N THR A 113 -4.09 11.93 -6.34
CA THR A 113 -3.49 12.25 -7.63
C THR A 113 -3.27 10.95 -8.41
N LEU A 114 -3.90 10.83 -9.57
CA LEU A 114 -3.88 9.62 -10.41
C LEU A 114 -3.00 9.87 -11.63
N ILE A 115 -1.86 9.19 -11.70
CA ILE A 115 -0.85 9.41 -12.75
C ILE A 115 -0.75 8.17 -13.63
N ASP A 116 -0.95 8.36 -14.92
CA ASP A 116 -0.62 7.32 -15.90
C ASP A 116 0.90 7.22 -16.02
N THR A 117 1.44 6.13 -15.52
CA THR A 117 2.88 5.86 -15.54
C THR A 117 3.29 4.91 -16.66
N GLY A 118 2.38 4.63 -17.59
CA GLY A 118 2.60 3.71 -18.73
C GLY A 118 2.34 2.25 -18.35
N GLU A 119 1.92 1.46 -19.33
CA GLU A 119 1.59 0.05 -19.11
C GLU A 119 2.84 -0.79 -18.90
N ASP A 120 3.91 -0.51 -19.64
CA ASP A 120 5.15 -1.31 -19.67
C ASP A 120 6.24 -0.81 -18.72
N SER A 121 6.01 0.30 -18.01
CA SER A 121 6.98 0.83 -17.03
C SER A 121 7.14 -0.15 -15.87
N GLN A 122 8.38 -0.35 -15.45
CA GLN A 122 8.73 -1.15 -14.26
C GLN A 122 8.53 -0.34 -12.97
N THR A 123 8.69 -0.99 -11.82
CA THR A 123 8.42 -0.39 -10.49
C THR A 123 9.22 0.90 -10.24
N GLY A 124 10.50 0.94 -10.55
CA GLY A 124 11.32 2.15 -10.47
C GLY A 124 10.93 3.20 -11.49
N GLY A 125 10.65 2.79 -12.73
CA GLY A 125 10.17 3.71 -13.77
C GLY A 125 8.88 4.42 -13.39
N ARG A 126 7.95 3.72 -12.73
CA ARG A 126 6.72 4.34 -12.21
C ARG A 126 7.00 5.37 -11.13
N LEU A 127 7.94 5.08 -10.22
CA LEU A 127 8.40 6.05 -9.22
C LEU A 127 8.99 7.29 -9.90
N LEU A 128 9.87 7.13 -10.87
CA LEU A 128 10.49 8.26 -11.58
C LEU A 128 9.44 9.19 -12.23
N ARG A 129 8.39 8.63 -12.81
CA ARG A 129 7.33 9.42 -13.47
C ARG A 129 6.48 10.25 -12.52
N VAL A 130 6.52 9.96 -11.22
CA VAL A 130 5.76 10.73 -10.21
C VAL A 130 6.61 11.68 -9.39
N GLU A 131 7.93 11.74 -9.60
CA GLU A 131 8.86 12.62 -8.90
C GLU A 131 8.34 14.06 -8.79
N LYS A 132 7.92 14.67 -9.89
CA LYS A 132 7.42 16.06 -9.94
C LYS A 132 6.15 16.33 -9.10
N TYR A 133 5.45 15.28 -8.66
CA TYR A 133 4.29 15.41 -7.77
C TYR A 133 4.67 15.31 -6.29
N LEU A 134 5.95 15.09 -6.02
CA LEU A 134 6.55 15.00 -4.70
C LEU A 134 7.48 16.20 -4.41
N ASP A 135 7.47 17.20 -5.30
CA ASP A 135 8.27 18.41 -5.11
C ASP A 135 7.95 19.10 -3.78
N GLY A 136 9.01 19.45 -3.05
CA GLY A 136 8.91 20.09 -1.73
C GLY A 136 8.82 19.13 -0.54
N ASP A 137 8.66 17.82 -0.80
CA ASP A 137 8.71 16.80 0.25
C ASP A 137 10.17 16.36 0.46
N GLU A 138 10.66 16.30 1.69
CA GLU A 138 12.00 15.73 1.99
C GLU A 138 11.99 14.20 1.86
N ALA A 139 10.87 13.59 2.23
CA ALA A 139 10.64 12.16 2.15
C ALA A 139 9.15 11.86 1.94
N PHE A 140 8.84 10.70 1.40
CA PHE A 140 7.48 10.22 1.14
C PHE A 140 7.31 8.75 1.53
N CYS A 141 6.08 8.35 1.82
CA CYS A 141 5.72 6.94 1.94
C CYS A 141 5.59 6.30 0.57
N PHE A 142 6.00 5.05 0.45
CA PHE A 142 5.84 4.28 -0.78
C PHE A 142 5.39 2.86 -0.47
N THR A 143 4.45 2.32 -1.25
CA THR A 143 4.02 0.92 -1.13
C THR A 143 3.49 0.35 -2.45
N TYR A 144 3.29 -0.97 -2.45
CA TYR A 144 2.62 -1.70 -3.53
C TYR A 144 1.10 -1.68 -3.33
N GLY A 145 0.34 -1.85 -4.41
CA GLY A 145 -1.12 -1.79 -4.40
C GLY A 145 -1.81 -3.14 -4.14
N ASP A 146 -1.15 -4.08 -3.45
CA ASP A 146 -1.62 -5.46 -3.35
C ASP A 146 -1.34 -6.15 -2.01
N GLY A 147 -0.84 -5.44 -1.00
CA GLY A 147 -0.56 -6.00 0.32
C GLY A 147 -1.11 -5.14 1.45
N VAL A 148 -1.65 -5.78 2.48
CA VAL A 148 -2.17 -5.15 3.70
C VAL A 148 -1.40 -5.62 4.93
N GLY A 149 -1.39 -4.81 5.98
CA GLY A 149 -0.75 -5.13 7.26
C GLY A 149 -1.13 -4.13 8.33
N ASP A 150 -0.84 -4.45 9.58
CA ASP A 150 -1.03 -3.57 10.75
C ASP A 150 0.25 -2.76 11.05
N VAL A 151 0.95 -2.36 9.98
CA VAL A 151 2.20 -1.59 10.09
C VAL A 151 1.93 -0.21 10.68
N ASP A 152 2.62 0.11 11.77
CA ASP A 152 2.59 1.45 12.35
C ASP A 152 3.40 2.44 11.49
N ILE A 153 2.69 3.13 10.60
CA ILE A 153 3.28 4.12 9.67
C ILE A 153 3.90 5.30 10.44
N SER A 154 3.32 5.70 11.58
CA SER A 154 3.88 6.79 12.40
C SER A 154 5.22 6.41 13.01
N ALA A 155 5.33 5.18 13.52
CA ALA A 155 6.60 4.63 14.02
C ALA A 155 7.62 4.46 12.90
N LEU A 156 7.19 4.01 11.72
CA LEU A 156 8.04 3.86 10.52
C LEU A 156 8.64 5.21 10.07
N VAL A 157 7.82 6.28 10.01
CA VAL A 157 8.27 7.65 9.68
C VAL A 157 9.26 8.15 10.73
N THR A 158 8.96 7.97 12.02
CA THR A 158 9.84 8.37 13.12
C THR A 158 11.18 7.66 13.06
N PHE A 159 11.15 6.36 12.79
CA PHE A 159 12.36 5.54 12.63
C PHE A 159 13.22 6.01 11.45
N HIS A 160 12.60 6.31 10.31
CA HIS A 160 13.31 6.84 9.13
C HIS A 160 14.03 8.16 9.45
N LYS A 161 13.33 9.10 10.07
CA LYS A 161 13.90 10.40 10.46
C LYS A 161 15.10 10.22 11.42
N ALA A 162 15.01 9.29 12.36
CA ALA A 162 16.03 9.08 13.38
C ALA A 162 17.38 8.61 12.82
N HIS A 163 17.39 7.78 11.77
CA HIS A 163 18.65 7.27 11.19
C HIS A 163 19.21 8.14 10.05
N GLY A 164 18.40 9.02 9.43
CA GLY A 164 18.84 9.96 8.40
C GLY A 164 19.39 9.33 7.10
N LYS A 165 19.04 8.06 6.81
CA LYS A 165 19.42 7.37 5.57
C LYS A 165 18.36 7.60 4.48
N LEU A 166 18.67 7.21 3.24
CA LEU A 166 17.82 7.54 2.09
C LEU A 166 16.56 6.67 1.98
N ALA A 167 16.58 5.44 2.47
CA ALA A 167 15.46 4.52 2.37
C ALA A 167 15.27 3.68 3.63
N THR A 168 14.03 3.51 4.03
CA THR A 168 13.60 2.53 5.03
C THR A 168 12.62 1.57 4.37
N VAL A 169 12.81 0.27 4.54
CA VAL A 169 11.90 -0.79 4.10
C VAL A 169 11.30 -1.50 5.30
N THR A 170 10.00 -1.75 5.28
CA THR A 170 9.39 -2.63 6.27
C THR A 170 9.78 -4.08 5.99
N ALA A 171 10.52 -4.66 6.92
CA ALA A 171 10.97 -6.04 6.87
C ALA A 171 9.97 -6.91 7.63
N VAL A 172 9.31 -7.83 6.92
CA VAL A 172 8.28 -8.72 7.46
C VAL A 172 8.72 -10.17 7.37
N ARG A 173 8.16 -11.03 8.21
CA ARG A 173 8.31 -12.46 8.05
C ARG A 173 7.21 -12.99 7.13
N PRO A 174 7.55 -13.75 6.07
CA PRO A 174 6.53 -14.27 5.17
C PRO A 174 5.56 -15.18 5.95
N PRO A 175 4.24 -15.10 5.68
CA PRO A 175 3.31 -16.07 6.24
C PRO A 175 3.72 -17.48 5.85
N GLY A 176 3.69 -18.41 6.79
CA GLY A 176 4.04 -19.81 6.57
C GLY A 176 3.12 -20.42 5.52
N ARG A 177 3.67 -20.75 4.34
CA ARG A 177 2.91 -21.40 3.24
C ARG A 177 2.89 -22.92 3.38
N PHE A 178 3.89 -23.49 4.04
CA PHE A 178 4.11 -24.93 4.18
C PHE A 178 4.52 -25.30 5.60
N GLY A 179 4.30 -26.58 5.97
CA GLY A 179 4.90 -27.15 7.17
C GLY A 179 6.43 -27.22 7.03
N THR A 180 7.14 -26.98 8.11
CA THR A 180 8.60 -27.15 8.19
C THR A 180 8.93 -28.44 8.92
N MET A 181 10.00 -29.11 8.52
CA MET A 181 10.48 -30.33 9.14
C MET A 181 11.94 -30.13 9.58
N SER A 182 12.24 -30.56 10.79
CA SER A 182 13.62 -30.76 11.25
C SER A 182 13.96 -32.21 11.03
N LEU A 183 15.12 -32.49 10.41
CA LEU A 183 15.56 -33.85 10.12
C LEU A 183 16.77 -34.22 10.98
N ASP A 184 16.79 -35.46 11.45
CA ASP A 184 17.94 -36.12 12.03
C ASP A 184 18.25 -37.39 11.17
N GLY A 185 19.23 -37.28 10.29
CA GLY A 185 19.39 -38.19 9.17
C GLY A 185 18.15 -38.15 8.28
N ASP A 186 17.50 -39.31 8.05
CA ASP A 186 16.25 -39.41 7.29
C ASP A 186 15.00 -39.40 8.20
N THR A 187 15.18 -39.23 9.50
CA THR A 187 14.08 -39.22 10.48
C THR A 187 13.59 -37.76 10.67
N VAL A 188 12.26 -37.56 10.57
CA VAL A 188 11.64 -36.28 10.93
C VAL A 188 11.66 -36.17 12.45
N SER A 189 12.55 -35.34 13.00
CA SER A 189 12.65 -35.10 14.44
C SER A 189 11.60 -34.09 14.93
N GLU A 190 11.12 -33.22 14.06
CA GLU A 190 10.07 -32.27 14.37
C GLU A 190 9.32 -31.87 13.11
N PHE A 191 7.97 -31.81 13.18
CA PHE A 191 7.10 -31.27 12.15
C PHE A 191 6.32 -30.10 12.74
N ARG A 192 6.39 -28.91 12.09
CA ARG A 192 5.67 -27.70 12.49
C ARG A 192 4.84 -27.23 11.32
N GLU A 193 3.52 -27.29 11.47
CA GLU A 193 2.58 -26.80 10.46
C GLU A 193 2.57 -25.26 10.45
N LYS A 194 2.75 -24.68 9.26
CA LYS A 194 2.59 -23.22 8.97
C LYS A 194 3.36 -22.27 9.90
N GLN A 195 4.46 -22.71 10.49
CA GLN A 195 5.32 -21.77 11.20
C GLN A 195 6.20 -20.99 10.23
N VAL A 196 6.34 -19.69 10.51
CA VAL A 196 7.35 -18.85 9.86
C VAL A 196 8.71 -19.48 10.13
N GLY A 197 9.41 -19.87 9.07
CA GLY A 197 10.75 -20.46 9.19
C GLY A 197 11.69 -19.53 9.95
N PRO A 198 12.62 -20.05 10.78
CA PRO A 198 13.59 -19.19 11.41
C PRO A 198 14.48 -18.55 10.35
N GLY A 199 14.41 -17.23 10.20
CA GLY A 199 15.57 -16.50 9.75
C GLY A 199 15.45 -15.48 8.64
N SER A 200 14.53 -15.49 7.72
CA SER A 200 14.61 -14.51 6.62
C SER A 200 13.44 -13.54 6.63
N TYR A 201 13.74 -12.27 6.85
CA TYR A 201 12.84 -11.18 6.52
C TYR A 201 12.74 -11.01 5.01
N ILE A 202 11.57 -10.59 4.55
CA ILE A 202 11.34 -10.20 3.16
C ILE A 202 10.88 -8.75 3.09
N ASN A 203 10.93 -8.18 1.89
CA ASN A 203 10.36 -6.87 1.60
C ASN A 203 8.83 -6.92 1.77
N GLY A 204 8.32 -6.22 2.78
CA GLY A 204 6.90 -6.11 3.09
C GLY A 204 6.20 -4.93 2.42
N GLY A 205 6.90 -4.19 1.56
CA GLY A 205 6.42 -2.88 1.10
C GLY A 205 6.52 -1.83 2.21
N PHE A 206 5.63 -0.84 2.23
CA PHE A 206 5.61 0.21 3.25
C PHE A 206 6.99 0.80 3.51
N PHE A 207 7.49 1.54 2.53
CA PHE A 207 8.77 2.24 2.61
C PHE A 207 8.57 3.68 3.06
N ILE A 208 9.64 4.27 3.62
CA ILE A 208 9.85 5.71 3.63
C ILE A 208 11.10 6.00 2.80
N LEU A 209 10.96 6.86 1.81
CA LEU A 209 11.98 7.17 0.82
C LEU A 209 12.27 8.67 0.81
N SER A 210 13.54 9.05 0.89
CA SER A 210 13.99 10.41 0.60
C SER A 210 13.86 10.71 -0.89
N ASN A 211 13.60 11.96 -1.28
CA ASN A 211 13.58 12.35 -2.70
C ASN A 211 14.91 12.08 -3.43
N LYS A 212 16.03 11.94 -2.72
CA LYS A 212 17.31 11.57 -3.31
C LYS A 212 17.35 10.16 -3.92
N ILE A 213 16.32 9.33 -3.69
CA ILE A 213 16.25 7.99 -4.31
C ILE A 213 16.05 8.05 -5.82
N PHE A 214 15.55 9.16 -6.35
CA PHE A 214 15.39 9.32 -7.80
C PHE A 214 16.73 9.31 -8.55
N ASP A 215 17.84 9.69 -7.92
CA ASP A 215 19.19 9.57 -8.47
C ASP A 215 19.60 8.11 -8.75
N TYR A 216 18.93 7.13 -8.15
CA TYR A 216 19.17 5.70 -8.33
C TYR A 216 18.30 5.06 -9.41
N ILE A 217 17.39 5.82 -10.04
CA ILE A 217 16.46 5.33 -11.05
C ILE A 217 16.85 5.88 -12.42
N GLU A 218 17.30 5.01 -13.31
CA GLU A 218 17.86 5.44 -14.60
C GLU A 218 16.79 5.77 -15.65
N ASN A 219 15.70 4.95 -15.71
CA ASN A 219 14.67 5.06 -16.74
C ASN A 219 13.44 4.20 -16.41
N ASP A 220 12.48 4.18 -17.35
CA ASP A 220 11.22 3.41 -17.23
C ASP A 220 11.39 1.90 -17.05
N ALA A 221 12.50 1.32 -17.53
CA ALA A 221 12.79 -0.09 -17.42
C ALA A 221 13.44 -0.47 -16.07
N THR A 222 13.72 0.51 -15.20
CA THR A 222 14.32 0.27 -13.89
C THR A 222 13.35 -0.46 -12.97
N ILE A 223 13.77 -1.61 -12.45
CA ILE A 223 13.09 -2.36 -11.40
C ILE A 223 13.62 -1.85 -10.06
N TRP A 224 12.74 -1.26 -9.23
CA TRP A 224 13.08 -0.70 -7.92
C TRP A 224 13.76 -1.73 -7.00
N GLU A 225 13.25 -2.94 -7.01
CA GLU A 225 13.67 -4.05 -6.15
C GLU A 225 15.03 -4.65 -6.55
N ASP A 226 15.58 -4.28 -7.70
CA ASP A 226 16.87 -4.79 -8.19
C ASP A 226 18.00 -3.78 -7.94
N LYS A 227 18.51 -3.11 -9.00
CA LYS A 227 19.69 -2.23 -8.94
C LYS A 227 19.54 -1.11 -7.90
N PRO A 228 18.41 -0.36 -7.82
CA PRO A 228 18.27 0.71 -6.83
C PRO A 228 18.42 0.22 -5.39
N LEU A 229 17.65 -0.79 -4.97
CA LEU A 229 17.72 -1.30 -3.59
C LEU A 229 19.07 -1.95 -3.28
N ARG A 230 19.69 -2.65 -4.25
CA ARG A 230 21.02 -3.23 -4.06
C ARG A 230 22.09 -2.17 -3.87
N THR A 231 22.04 -1.09 -4.66
CA THR A 231 22.99 0.02 -4.54
C THR A 231 22.82 0.76 -3.22
N LEU A 232 21.58 1.13 -2.87
CA LEU A 232 21.27 1.73 -1.56
C LEU A 232 21.75 0.87 -0.39
N SER A 233 21.59 -0.46 -0.49
CA SER A 233 22.07 -1.40 0.53
C SER A 233 23.59 -1.42 0.63
N SER A 234 24.31 -1.50 -0.50
CA SER A 234 25.76 -1.53 -0.52
C SER A 234 26.41 -0.24 -0.01
N GLU A 235 25.73 0.89 -0.18
CA GLU A 235 26.13 2.20 0.32
C GLU A 235 25.72 2.47 1.78
N GLY A 236 25.02 1.53 2.43
CA GLY A 236 24.51 1.69 3.78
C GLY A 236 23.39 2.74 3.90
N ASN A 237 22.66 2.98 2.80
CA ASN A 237 21.56 3.92 2.70
C ASN A 237 20.16 3.27 2.75
N LEU A 238 20.09 1.94 2.89
CA LEU A 238 18.85 1.18 3.08
C LEU A 238 18.81 0.59 4.50
N VAL A 239 17.75 0.90 5.26
CA VAL A 239 17.56 0.42 6.63
C VAL A 239 16.26 -0.36 6.73
N ALA A 240 16.26 -1.43 7.53
CA ALA A 240 15.09 -2.28 7.74
C ALA A 240 14.35 -1.89 9.03
N PHE A 241 13.07 -1.56 8.89
CA PHE A 241 12.12 -1.47 10.01
C PHE A 241 11.47 -2.85 10.20
N ARG A 242 11.78 -3.52 11.31
CA ARG A 242 11.25 -4.86 11.58
C ARG A 242 9.81 -4.77 12.04
N HIS A 243 8.95 -5.48 11.33
CA HIS A 243 7.52 -5.59 11.64
C HIS A 243 7.20 -7.04 11.98
N GLU A 244 6.77 -7.29 13.20
CA GLU A 244 6.44 -8.63 13.72
C GLU A 244 4.92 -8.89 13.76
N GLY A 245 4.12 -7.89 13.33
CA GLY A 245 2.67 -7.97 13.28
C GLY A 245 2.14 -8.69 12.03
N TYR A 246 0.89 -8.41 11.70
CA TYR A 246 0.24 -9.01 10.55
C TYR A 246 0.69 -8.36 9.24
N TRP A 247 0.99 -9.19 8.25
CA TRP A 247 1.23 -8.76 6.88
C TRP A 247 0.79 -9.85 5.91
N GLN A 248 0.04 -9.47 4.86
CA GLN A 248 -0.48 -10.41 3.87
C GLN A 248 -0.55 -9.77 2.49
N PRO A 249 0.13 -10.31 1.46
CA PRO A 249 -0.10 -9.95 0.08
C PRO A 249 -1.36 -10.65 -0.45
N MET A 250 -1.99 -10.09 -1.48
CA MET A 250 -3.11 -10.69 -2.20
C MET A 250 -2.65 -11.13 -3.60
N ASP A 251 -1.79 -12.13 -3.69
CA ASP A 251 -1.22 -12.61 -4.96
C ASP A 251 -2.04 -13.70 -5.63
N THR A 252 -2.84 -14.44 -4.87
CA THR A 252 -3.60 -15.61 -5.31
C THR A 252 -5.05 -15.54 -4.83
N LEU A 253 -5.95 -16.32 -5.47
CA LEU A 253 -7.35 -16.46 -5.02
C LEU A 253 -7.44 -16.94 -3.57
N ARG A 254 -6.54 -17.84 -3.15
CA ARG A 254 -6.49 -18.32 -1.76
C ARG A 254 -6.20 -17.18 -0.78
N GLU A 255 -5.26 -16.32 -1.11
CA GLU A 255 -4.93 -15.16 -0.28
C GLU A 255 -6.07 -14.14 -0.25
N ARG A 256 -6.74 -13.90 -1.38
CA ARG A 256 -7.97 -13.09 -1.43
C ARG A 256 -9.05 -13.68 -0.53
N GLN A 257 -9.31 -14.99 -0.61
CA GLN A 257 -10.32 -15.66 0.23
C GLN A 257 -9.96 -15.55 1.72
N LEU A 258 -8.70 -15.73 2.10
CA LEU A 258 -8.24 -15.56 3.47
C LEU A 258 -8.51 -14.13 3.99
N LEU A 259 -8.21 -13.11 3.18
CA LEU A 259 -8.49 -11.71 3.54
C LEU A 259 -10.00 -11.45 3.66
N GLU A 260 -10.82 -12.03 2.78
CA GLU A 260 -12.28 -11.94 2.84
C GLU A 260 -12.82 -12.59 4.12
N GLU A 261 -12.32 -13.77 4.51
CA GLU A 261 -12.72 -14.47 5.74
C GLU A 261 -12.42 -13.63 6.99
N TYR A 262 -11.23 -13.04 7.09
CA TYR A 262 -10.87 -12.11 8.18
C TYR A 262 -11.79 -10.88 8.21
N TRP A 263 -12.14 -10.33 7.04
CA TRP A 263 -13.03 -9.18 6.98
C TRP A 263 -14.45 -9.54 7.45
N GLN A 264 -15.00 -10.66 6.98
CA GLN A 264 -16.34 -11.13 7.32
C GLN A 264 -16.47 -11.53 8.79
N SER A 265 -15.41 -12.08 9.39
CA SER A 265 -15.40 -12.39 10.84
C SER A 265 -15.32 -11.13 11.73
N GLY A 266 -15.01 -9.97 11.17
CA GLY A 266 -14.75 -8.75 11.94
C GLY A 266 -13.37 -8.70 12.60
N GLU A 267 -12.50 -9.68 12.31
CA GLU A 267 -11.18 -9.85 12.94
C GLU A 267 -10.02 -9.48 11.98
N ALA A 268 -10.28 -8.63 10.98
CA ALA A 268 -9.27 -8.20 10.01
C ALA A 268 -8.09 -7.47 10.70
N PRO A 269 -6.90 -8.08 10.84
CA PRO A 269 -5.83 -7.51 11.65
C PRO A 269 -5.30 -6.16 11.11
N TRP A 270 -5.39 -5.95 9.79
CA TRP A 270 -4.99 -4.69 9.15
C TRP A 270 -6.00 -3.55 9.30
N LYS A 271 -7.18 -3.81 9.88
CA LYS A 271 -8.20 -2.78 10.13
C LYS A 271 -7.86 -1.98 11.38
N VAL A 272 -6.90 -1.09 11.23
CA VAL A 272 -6.36 -0.23 12.32
C VAL A 272 -7.12 1.09 12.50
N TRP A 273 -8.27 1.28 11.79
CA TRP A 273 -9.13 2.46 11.82
C TRP A 273 -10.50 2.20 12.43
#